data_2b8214373f19fb6ed91b48eeb7089d5a
#
_entry.id   2b8214373f19fb6ed91b48eeb7089d5a
#
_cell.length_a   1.000
_cell.length_b   1.000
_cell.length_c   1.000
_cell.angle_alpha   90.00
_cell.angle_beta   90.00
_cell.angle_gamma   90.00
#
_symmetry.space_group_name_H-M   'P 1'
#
loop_
_entity.id
_entity.type
_entity.pdbx_description
1 polymer ?
#
loop_
_entity_poly.entity_id
_entity_poly.type
_entity_poly.pdbx_seq_one_letter_code
_entity_poly.pdbx_strand_id
1 'polypeptide(L)'
;MSEKRFEATLGGVDFSTLADELVLVDIVENPVQMDTQTVPLAWGEGLRRIRNARKSLSVELHFAIRTQDVVRRAEIRDLVAGWVGNGGALKVNYRPDRVLYVKDDTPPALGSSLNWTELIVLTLTAYAVPYWQSENPTTIAINTKTLDSGENWSANVFHPEGNAGNVKVDGTLVNSGTGPLTHLRILCGNTFFDFDGMNVAAGMPILITYEDGILSVKDFFNFSGDQNLLRFRTAESSDDLLAIPNQDNNLQISADQPITGNMSARGTWR
;
A
#
# COMPACT_ATOMS: atom_id res chain seq x y z
N MET A 1 20.89 28.61 12.92
CA MET A 1 19.92 28.01 11.98
C MET A 1 20.44 26.61 11.65
N SER A 2 19.77 25.57 12.09
CA SER A 2 20.12 24.20 11.66
C SER A 2 19.81 24.12 10.17
N GLU A 3 20.81 23.87 9.34
CA GLU A 3 20.58 23.57 7.93
C GLU A 3 19.66 22.35 7.88
N LYS A 4 18.48 22.51 7.27
CA LYS A 4 17.57 21.40 7.03
C LYS A 4 18.24 20.50 5.98
N ARG A 5 18.80 19.39 6.43
CA ARG A 5 19.35 18.36 5.56
C ARG A 5 18.22 17.44 5.09
N PHE A 6 18.37 16.89 3.91
CA PHE A 6 17.50 15.78 3.47
C PHE A 6 17.83 14.54 4.30
N GLU A 7 16.78 13.87 4.75
CA GLU A 7 16.87 12.60 5.49
C GLU A 7 15.92 11.60 4.84
N ALA A 8 16.39 10.37 4.72
CA ALA A 8 15.61 9.28 4.16
C ALA A 8 15.81 8.02 5.00
N THR A 9 14.72 7.30 5.25
CA THR A 9 14.70 6.00 5.91
C THR A 9 14.07 4.97 5.00
N LEU A 10 14.71 3.83 4.80
CA LEU A 10 14.18 2.72 4.02
C LEU A 10 14.13 1.46 4.87
N GLY A 11 12.97 0.82 4.94
CA GLY A 11 12.80 -0.39 5.74
C GLY A 11 13.10 -0.19 7.24
N GLY A 12 12.98 1.04 7.75
CA GLY A 12 13.30 1.40 9.14
C GLY A 12 14.77 1.75 9.40
N VAL A 13 15.65 1.68 8.41
CA VAL A 13 17.07 2.04 8.53
C VAL A 13 17.29 3.42 7.93
N ASP A 14 17.85 4.33 8.75
CA ASP A 14 18.17 5.69 8.31
C ASP A 14 19.43 5.70 7.43
N PHE A 15 19.36 6.41 6.29
CA PHE A 15 20.46 6.56 5.36
C PHE A 15 21.72 7.13 6.01
N SER A 16 21.59 8.08 6.95
CA SER A 16 22.71 8.72 7.64
C SER A 16 23.48 7.76 8.55
N THR A 17 22.89 6.63 8.93
CA THR A 17 23.56 5.65 9.81
C THR A 17 24.46 4.67 9.06
N LEU A 18 24.44 4.68 7.74
CA LEU A 18 25.24 3.76 6.92
C LEU A 18 26.73 4.12 6.96
N ALA A 19 27.07 5.40 6.89
CA ALA A 19 28.43 5.89 6.99
C ALA A 19 28.44 7.42 7.24
N ASP A 20 29.37 7.89 8.06
CA ASP A 20 29.52 9.34 8.37
C ASP A 20 29.91 10.18 7.14
N GLU A 21 30.58 9.56 6.18
CA GLU A 21 31.02 10.20 4.94
C GLU A 21 29.90 10.29 3.88
N LEU A 22 28.75 9.62 4.11
CA LEU A 22 27.64 9.58 3.19
C LEU A 22 26.69 10.77 3.46
N VAL A 23 26.38 11.53 2.41
CA VAL A 23 25.52 12.71 2.52
C VAL A 23 24.45 12.67 1.45
N LEU A 24 23.18 12.70 1.89
CA LEU A 24 22.05 12.88 1.00
C LEU A 24 21.95 14.37 0.62
N VAL A 25 22.13 14.66 -0.66
CA VAL A 25 22.22 16.04 -1.19
C VAL A 25 20.88 16.52 -1.67
N ASP A 26 20.11 15.63 -2.37
CA ASP A 26 18.81 15.96 -2.92
C ASP A 26 17.93 14.73 -3.02
N ILE A 27 16.62 14.96 -3.05
CA ILE A 27 15.60 13.94 -3.30
C ILE A 27 14.67 14.45 -4.39
N VAL A 28 14.62 13.75 -5.51
CA VAL A 28 13.81 14.13 -6.67
C VAL A 28 12.68 13.14 -6.85
N GLU A 29 11.46 13.65 -6.78
CA GLU A 29 10.26 12.85 -7.08
C GLU A 29 9.95 12.97 -8.57
N ASN A 30 10.04 11.86 -9.29
CA ASN A 30 9.69 11.84 -10.70
C ASN A 30 8.17 11.84 -10.91
N PRO A 31 7.67 12.45 -11.98
CA PRO A 31 6.26 12.39 -12.31
C PRO A 31 5.79 10.94 -12.46
N VAL A 32 4.59 10.63 -11.96
CA VAL A 32 3.99 9.31 -12.12
C VAL A 32 3.89 8.94 -13.59
N GLN A 33 4.47 7.81 -13.95
CA GLN A 33 4.35 7.27 -15.30
C GLN A 33 2.92 6.83 -15.57
N MET A 34 2.41 7.19 -16.75
CA MET A 34 1.05 6.87 -17.19
C MET A 34 1.10 5.83 -18.30
N ASP A 35 0.27 4.80 -18.19
CA ASP A 35 -0.01 3.86 -19.27
C ASP A 35 -1.28 4.31 -20.00
N THR A 36 -1.11 4.88 -21.19
CA THR A 36 -2.20 5.39 -22.00
C THR A 36 -2.39 4.51 -23.22
N GLN A 37 -3.52 3.81 -23.28
CA GLN A 37 -3.92 3.06 -24.46
C GLN A 37 -4.91 3.86 -25.29
N THR A 38 -4.63 3.97 -26.59
CA THR A 38 -5.47 4.69 -27.54
C THR A 38 -5.83 3.80 -28.72
N VAL A 39 -7.00 4.05 -29.33
CA VAL A 39 -7.40 3.46 -30.61
C VAL A 39 -7.73 4.55 -31.61
N PRO A 40 -7.44 4.36 -32.92
CA PRO A 40 -7.87 5.27 -33.97
C PRO A 40 -9.41 5.39 -34.00
N LEU A 41 -9.91 6.57 -34.26
CA LEU A 41 -11.33 6.77 -34.52
C LEU A 41 -11.67 6.18 -35.90
N ALA A 42 -12.74 5.36 -35.96
CA ALA A 42 -13.13 4.66 -37.19
C ALA A 42 -13.54 5.61 -38.34
N TRP A 43 -13.98 6.81 -38.00
CA TRP A 43 -14.50 7.83 -38.93
C TRP A 43 -13.98 9.23 -38.56
N GLY A 44 -12.71 9.49 -38.82
CA GLY A 44 -12.16 10.81 -38.57
C GLY A 44 -10.68 10.82 -38.19
N GLU A 45 -10.13 12.02 -38.12
CA GLU A 45 -8.78 12.23 -37.62
C GLU A 45 -8.80 12.25 -36.08
N GLY A 46 -7.93 11.47 -35.46
CA GLY A 46 -7.73 11.46 -34.02
C GLY A 46 -7.68 10.08 -33.38
N LEU A 47 -7.42 10.08 -32.08
CA LEU A 47 -7.28 8.88 -31.26
C LEU A 47 -8.29 8.95 -30.09
N ARG A 48 -9.01 7.87 -29.88
CA ARG A 48 -9.82 7.69 -28.67
C ARG A 48 -8.96 7.03 -27.60
N ARG A 49 -8.87 7.66 -26.42
CA ARG A 49 -8.22 7.10 -25.26
C ARG A 49 -9.15 6.08 -24.60
N ILE A 50 -8.68 4.81 -24.51
CA ILE A 50 -9.45 3.71 -23.91
C ILE A 50 -9.06 3.55 -22.45
N ARG A 51 -7.76 3.62 -22.15
CA ARG A 51 -7.22 3.39 -20.83
C ARG A 51 -6.22 4.46 -20.46
N ASN A 52 -6.24 4.84 -19.19
CA ASN A 52 -5.24 5.69 -18.59
C ASN A 52 -5.01 5.20 -17.16
N ALA A 53 -4.00 4.39 -16.98
CA ALA A 53 -3.60 3.85 -15.69
C ALA A 53 -2.26 4.44 -15.25
N ARG A 54 -2.07 4.61 -13.98
CA ARG A 54 -0.76 4.96 -13.42
C ARG A 54 0.06 3.70 -13.29
N LYS A 55 1.33 3.76 -13.75
CA LYS A 55 2.22 2.61 -13.78
C LYS A 55 3.09 2.51 -12.55
N SER A 56 3.82 3.56 -12.28
CA SER A 56 4.81 3.60 -11.21
C SER A 56 5.11 5.02 -10.78
N LEU A 57 5.61 5.18 -9.58
CA LEU A 57 6.20 6.41 -9.06
C LEU A 57 7.65 6.11 -8.70
N SER A 58 8.60 6.88 -9.21
CA SER A 58 10.00 6.75 -8.84
C SER A 58 10.50 7.97 -8.07
N VAL A 59 11.40 7.71 -7.13
CA VAL A 59 12.09 8.72 -6.32
C VAL A 59 13.59 8.50 -6.50
N GLU A 60 14.30 9.54 -6.81
CA GLU A 60 15.75 9.54 -6.94
C GLU A 60 16.36 10.15 -5.69
N LEU A 61 17.27 9.41 -5.07
CA LEU A 61 18.10 9.88 -3.97
C LEU A 61 19.47 10.25 -4.52
N HIS A 62 19.81 11.53 -4.46
CA HIS A 62 21.08 12.05 -4.90
C HIS A 62 22.01 12.18 -3.71
N PHE A 63 23.11 11.46 -3.70
CA PHE A 63 24.05 11.48 -2.58
C PHE A 63 25.51 11.61 -3.01
N ALA A 64 26.34 12.06 -2.09
CA ALA A 64 27.78 12.18 -2.25
C ALA A 64 28.50 11.37 -1.17
N ILE A 65 29.65 10.78 -1.53
CA ILE A 65 30.56 10.12 -0.60
C ILE A 65 31.76 11.02 -0.36
N ARG A 66 31.90 11.53 0.85
CA ARG A 66 32.93 12.53 1.25
C ARG A 66 34.24 11.88 1.70
N THR A 67 34.78 10.98 0.90
CA THR A 67 36.14 10.43 1.13
C THR A 67 36.89 10.25 -0.16
N GLN A 68 38.22 10.41 -0.13
CA GLN A 68 39.12 10.13 -1.25
C GLN A 68 39.69 8.71 -1.19
N ASP A 69 39.48 8.00 -0.11
CA ASP A 69 39.92 6.61 0.04
C ASP A 69 39.06 5.70 -0.85
N VAL A 70 39.68 5.08 -1.83
CA VAL A 70 39.02 4.21 -2.81
C VAL A 70 38.42 2.96 -2.16
N VAL A 71 39.10 2.38 -1.17
CA VAL A 71 38.64 1.20 -0.45
C VAL A 71 37.40 1.55 0.36
N ARG A 72 37.49 2.65 1.12
CA ARG A 72 36.36 3.13 1.93
C ARG A 72 35.16 3.50 1.07
N ARG A 73 35.36 4.07 -0.13
CA ARG A 73 34.26 4.34 -1.09
C ARG A 73 33.58 3.07 -1.56
N ALA A 74 34.34 2.00 -1.82
CA ALA A 74 33.76 0.71 -2.20
C ALA A 74 32.92 0.12 -1.07
N GLU A 75 33.43 0.13 0.17
CA GLU A 75 32.68 -0.32 1.36
C GLU A 75 31.35 0.43 1.52
N ILE A 76 31.36 1.77 1.39
CA ILE A 76 30.15 2.59 1.52
C ILE A 76 29.13 2.24 0.41
N ARG A 77 29.59 1.96 -0.82
CA ARG A 77 28.72 1.51 -1.91
C ARG A 77 28.05 0.18 -1.59
N ASP A 78 28.82 -0.76 -1.04
CA ASP A 78 28.28 -2.06 -0.64
C ASP A 78 27.22 -1.90 0.47
N LEU A 79 27.46 -0.99 1.42
CA LEU A 79 26.48 -0.65 2.46
C LEU A 79 25.19 -0.06 1.85
N VAL A 80 25.31 0.87 0.91
CA VAL A 80 24.15 1.46 0.21
C VAL A 80 23.42 0.42 -0.62
N ALA A 81 24.14 -0.45 -1.34
CA ALA A 81 23.55 -1.54 -2.10
C ALA A 81 22.78 -2.52 -1.18
N GLY A 82 23.35 -2.88 -0.03
CA GLY A 82 22.68 -3.69 0.97
C GLY A 82 21.45 -3.02 1.58
N TRP A 83 21.50 -1.70 1.80
CA TRP A 83 20.37 -0.92 2.33
C TRP A 83 19.18 -0.91 1.36
N VAL A 84 19.45 -0.83 0.06
CA VAL A 84 18.41 -0.81 -0.98
C VAL A 84 17.86 -2.20 -1.28
N GLY A 85 18.71 -3.25 -1.22
CA GLY A 85 18.47 -4.57 -1.80
C GLY A 85 17.22 -5.32 -1.29
N ASN A 86 16.57 -4.84 -0.23
CA ASN A 86 15.32 -5.42 0.26
C ASN A 86 14.09 -4.57 -0.09
N GLY A 87 14.28 -3.38 -0.65
CA GLY A 87 13.19 -2.43 -0.81
C GLY A 87 12.51 -2.08 0.53
N GLY A 88 11.25 -1.70 0.48
CA GLY A 88 10.43 -1.49 1.68
C GLY A 88 9.80 -0.12 1.77
N ALA A 89 9.50 0.31 2.99
CA ALA A 89 8.88 1.59 3.30
C ALA A 89 9.92 2.72 3.26
N LEU A 90 9.87 3.56 2.23
CA LEU A 90 10.66 4.79 2.14
C LEU A 90 9.92 5.92 2.85
N LYS A 91 10.61 6.57 3.79
CA LYS A 91 10.16 7.80 4.45
C LYS A 91 11.18 8.90 4.19
N VAL A 92 10.70 10.13 4.06
CA VAL A 92 11.53 11.32 3.83
C VAL A 92 11.09 12.44 4.76
N ASN A 93 12.03 13.24 5.24
CA ASN A 93 11.76 14.24 6.29
C ASN A 93 10.83 15.39 5.85
N TYR A 94 10.75 15.70 4.57
CA TYR A 94 9.83 16.74 4.06
C TYR A 94 8.40 16.23 3.78
N ARG A 95 8.15 14.93 3.96
CA ARG A 95 6.82 14.31 3.95
C ARG A 95 6.63 13.49 5.24
N PRO A 96 6.60 14.16 6.39
CA PRO A 96 6.35 13.48 7.66
C PRO A 96 5.05 12.71 7.56
N ASP A 97 4.71 11.74 8.23
CA ASP A 97 3.45 10.98 8.22
C ASP A 97 3.12 10.25 6.90
N ARG A 98 4.05 10.24 5.93
CA ARG A 98 3.86 9.56 4.65
C ARG A 98 4.96 8.55 4.38
N VAL A 99 4.57 7.48 3.71
CA VAL A 99 5.44 6.37 3.32
C VAL A 99 5.20 6.01 1.87
N LEU A 100 6.27 5.70 1.16
CA LEU A 100 6.23 5.14 -0.19
C LEU A 100 6.80 3.73 -0.15
N TYR A 101 6.01 2.72 -0.52
CA TYR A 101 6.50 1.35 -0.59
C TYR A 101 7.21 1.13 -1.92
N VAL A 102 8.52 0.97 -1.84
CA VAL A 102 9.39 0.81 -3.02
C VAL A 102 10.00 -0.58 -3.06
N LYS A 103 10.23 -1.05 -4.27
CA LYS A 103 11.04 -2.24 -4.54
C LYS A 103 12.28 -1.84 -5.31
N ASP A 104 13.36 -2.56 -5.07
CA ASP A 104 14.58 -2.47 -5.86
C ASP A 104 14.43 -3.36 -7.09
N ASP A 105 14.50 -2.75 -8.28
CA ASP A 105 14.48 -3.52 -9.53
C ASP A 105 15.86 -3.65 -10.14
N THR A 106 16.76 -2.77 -9.77
CA THR A 106 18.11 -2.75 -10.33
C THR A 106 19.08 -2.24 -9.28
N PRO A 107 20.02 -3.07 -8.83
CA PRO A 107 21.08 -2.60 -7.94
C PRO A 107 21.72 -1.35 -8.58
N PRO A 108 21.91 -0.29 -7.82
CA PRO A 108 22.46 0.93 -8.37
C PRO A 108 23.79 0.63 -9.04
N ALA A 109 23.93 0.97 -10.32
CA ALA A 109 25.21 0.94 -11.02
C ALA A 109 26.11 2.01 -10.41
N LEU A 110 26.71 1.69 -9.29
CA LEU A 110 27.63 2.59 -8.59
C LEU A 110 28.92 2.63 -9.37
N GLY A 111 29.05 3.60 -10.27
CA GLY A 111 30.26 3.84 -11.05
C GLY A 111 31.51 3.96 -10.17
N SER A 112 32.65 3.58 -10.68
CA SER A 112 33.95 3.63 -9.99
C SER A 112 34.59 5.02 -10.02
N SER A 113 33.83 6.08 -10.28
CA SER A 113 34.39 7.44 -10.35
C SER A 113 35.08 7.84 -9.04
N LEU A 114 36.32 8.25 -9.14
CA LEU A 114 37.11 8.82 -8.05
C LEU A 114 36.77 10.28 -7.79
N ASN A 115 35.89 10.87 -8.60
CA ASN A 115 35.47 12.24 -8.44
C ASN A 115 34.52 12.39 -7.27
N TRP A 116 35.01 12.93 -6.17
CA TRP A 116 34.24 13.14 -4.93
C TRP A 116 33.14 14.20 -5.08
N THR A 117 33.14 14.98 -6.14
CA THR A 117 32.11 16.00 -6.46
C THR A 117 30.95 15.43 -7.28
N GLU A 118 31.08 14.19 -7.76
CA GLU A 118 30.03 13.57 -8.55
C GLU A 118 28.91 13.03 -7.64
N LEU A 119 27.69 13.44 -7.93
CA LEU A 119 26.52 12.92 -7.26
C LEU A 119 26.22 11.52 -7.75
N ILE A 120 25.96 10.62 -6.83
CA ILE A 120 25.48 9.27 -7.13
C ILE A 120 23.97 9.29 -7.03
N VAL A 121 23.29 8.78 -8.04
CA VAL A 121 21.82 8.74 -8.10
C VAL A 121 21.34 7.31 -7.86
N LEU A 122 20.46 7.17 -6.91
CA LEU A 122 19.78 5.94 -6.58
C LEU A 122 18.29 6.10 -6.90
N THR A 123 17.75 5.29 -7.80
CA THR A 123 16.34 5.33 -8.18
C THR A 123 15.58 4.22 -7.48
N LEU A 124 14.58 4.59 -6.70
CA LEU A 124 13.65 3.68 -6.01
C LEU A 124 12.27 3.78 -6.66
N THR A 125 11.62 2.65 -6.93
CA THR A 125 10.36 2.64 -7.68
C THR A 125 9.24 1.94 -6.90
N ALA A 126 8.09 2.62 -6.81
CA ALA A 126 6.85 2.07 -6.28
C ALA A 126 5.95 1.59 -7.43
N TYR A 127 5.67 0.28 -7.48
CA TYR A 127 4.88 -0.35 -8.55
C TYR A 127 3.45 -0.64 -8.12
N ALA A 128 3.27 -1.25 -6.96
CA ALA A 128 1.96 -1.74 -6.51
C ALA A 128 0.98 -0.60 -6.24
N VAL A 129 1.45 0.43 -5.53
CA VAL A 129 0.69 1.64 -5.23
C VAL A 129 1.57 2.84 -5.54
N PRO A 130 1.44 3.45 -6.74
CA PRO A 130 2.29 4.54 -7.20
C PRO A 130 1.88 5.88 -6.57
N TYR A 131 1.78 5.91 -5.25
CA TYR A 131 1.40 7.05 -4.45
C TYR A 131 2.07 7.00 -3.07
N TRP A 132 2.35 8.16 -2.51
CA TRP A 132 2.62 8.27 -1.09
C TRP A 132 1.39 7.84 -0.30
N GLN A 133 1.58 7.06 0.73
CA GLN A 133 0.52 6.55 1.59
C GLN A 133 0.65 7.11 3.01
N SER A 134 -0.46 7.15 3.77
CA SER A 134 -0.38 7.46 5.20
C SER A 134 0.51 6.45 5.92
N GLU A 135 1.37 6.91 6.78
CA GLU A 135 2.09 6.03 7.70
C GLU A 135 1.11 5.27 8.61
N ASN A 136 0.16 6.00 9.16
CA ASN A 136 -0.89 5.45 9.99
C ASN A 136 -2.19 5.29 9.17
N PRO A 137 -2.76 4.09 9.07
CA PRO A 137 -4.04 3.91 8.39
C PRO A 137 -5.18 4.54 9.20
N THR A 138 -6.18 5.06 8.51
CA THR A 138 -7.47 5.34 9.12
C THR A 138 -8.13 4.01 9.47
N THR A 139 -8.50 3.80 10.72
CA THR A 139 -9.06 2.53 11.20
C THR A 139 -10.42 2.77 11.84
N ILE A 140 -11.37 1.88 11.58
CA ILE A 140 -12.69 1.89 12.19
C ILE A 140 -12.98 0.54 12.84
N ALA A 141 -13.48 0.59 14.07
CA ALA A 141 -13.91 -0.59 14.79
C ALA A 141 -15.27 -1.07 14.28
N ILE A 142 -15.41 -2.36 14.11
CA ILE A 142 -16.62 -3.04 13.68
C ILE A 142 -17.19 -3.81 14.87
N ASN A 143 -18.48 -3.62 15.09
CA ASN A 143 -19.27 -4.40 16.05
C ASN A 143 -20.71 -4.45 15.54
N THR A 144 -21.10 -5.56 14.96
CA THR A 144 -22.46 -5.74 14.45
C THR A 144 -23.46 -5.88 15.59
N LYS A 145 -24.67 -5.39 15.37
CA LYS A 145 -25.82 -5.58 16.27
C LYS A 145 -26.82 -6.53 15.60
N THR A 146 -27.36 -7.46 16.37
CA THR A 146 -28.44 -8.31 15.88
C THR A 146 -29.71 -7.49 15.73
N LEU A 147 -30.29 -7.51 14.54
CA LEU A 147 -31.57 -6.88 14.24
C LEU A 147 -32.75 -7.80 14.62
N ASP A 148 -33.96 -7.26 14.66
CA ASP A 148 -35.17 -8.03 14.91
C ASP A 148 -35.43 -9.12 13.86
N SER A 149 -34.86 -8.95 12.66
CA SER A 149 -34.85 -9.95 11.59
C SER A 149 -33.92 -11.15 11.84
N GLY A 150 -33.08 -11.08 12.88
CA GLY A 150 -32.02 -12.06 13.15
C GLY A 150 -30.71 -11.83 12.40
N GLU A 151 -30.67 -10.89 11.47
CA GLU A 151 -29.45 -10.48 10.77
C GLU A 151 -28.55 -9.64 11.67
N ASN A 152 -27.24 -9.85 11.59
CA ASN A 152 -26.25 -9.05 12.29
C ASN A 152 -25.72 -7.96 11.36
N TRP A 153 -25.85 -6.71 11.76
CA TRP A 153 -25.57 -5.56 10.91
C TRP A 153 -24.84 -4.44 11.64
N SER A 154 -23.98 -3.73 10.91
CA SER A 154 -23.37 -2.48 11.34
C SER A 154 -23.32 -1.49 10.19
N ALA A 155 -23.44 -0.20 10.49
CA ALA A 155 -23.15 0.88 9.56
C ALA A 155 -22.26 1.90 10.26
N ASN A 156 -21.23 2.30 9.56
CA ASN A 156 -20.24 3.25 10.04
C ASN A 156 -19.88 4.21 8.91
N VAL A 157 -19.43 5.41 9.25
CA VAL A 157 -18.85 6.34 8.31
C VAL A 157 -17.34 6.17 8.34
N PHE A 158 -16.75 5.94 7.18
CA PHE A 158 -15.32 5.71 7.00
C PHE A 158 -14.73 6.82 6.14
N HIS A 159 -13.80 7.59 6.70
CA HIS A 159 -13.23 8.78 6.07
C HIS A 159 -11.70 8.68 5.98
N PRO A 160 -11.14 7.93 5.00
CA PRO A 160 -9.70 7.90 4.79
C PRO A 160 -9.21 9.25 4.24
N GLU A 161 -8.07 9.70 4.74
CA GLU A 161 -7.42 10.91 4.23
C GLU A 161 -6.79 10.65 2.84
N GLY A 162 -6.44 11.74 2.12
CA GLY A 162 -5.68 11.63 0.87
C GLY A 162 -6.24 12.51 -0.25
N ASN A 163 -5.54 12.56 -1.39
CA ASN A 163 -5.94 13.34 -2.56
C ASN A 163 -5.69 12.62 -3.89
N ALA A 164 -5.39 11.32 -3.85
CA ALA A 164 -5.03 10.57 -5.04
C ALA A 164 -5.70 9.20 -5.06
N GLY A 165 -6.49 8.94 -6.09
CA GLY A 165 -7.09 7.63 -6.37
C GLY A 165 -7.97 7.07 -5.25
N ASN A 166 -8.73 6.03 -5.54
CA ASN A 166 -9.42 5.25 -4.53
C ASN A 166 -8.43 4.42 -3.72
N VAL A 167 -8.68 4.27 -2.44
CA VAL A 167 -7.84 3.51 -1.52
C VAL A 167 -8.44 2.15 -1.24
N LYS A 168 -7.60 1.13 -1.16
CA LYS A 168 -8.01 -0.23 -0.82
C LYS A 168 -8.31 -0.31 0.68
N VAL A 169 -9.39 -1.03 1.01
CA VAL A 169 -9.84 -1.22 2.39
C VAL A 169 -9.49 -2.63 2.80
N ASP A 170 -8.62 -2.75 3.78
CA ASP A 170 -8.21 -3.99 4.43
C ASP A 170 -8.86 -4.13 5.81
N GLY A 171 -8.71 -5.28 6.44
CA GLY A 171 -9.24 -5.45 7.79
C GLY A 171 -9.11 -6.86 8.35
N THR A 172 -9.43 -6.93 9.63
CA THR A 172 -9.56 -8.17 10.37
C THR A 172 -10.93 -8.21 11.00
N LEU A 173 -11.75 -9.18 10.60
CA LEU A 173 -13.08 -9.44 11.14
C LEU A 173 -13.07 -10.77 11.88
N VAL A 174 -13.79 -10.86 12.98
CA VAL A 174 -13.88 -12.09 13.79
C VAL A 174 -15.34 -12.51 13.88
N ASN A 175 -15.61 -13.78 13.59
CA ASN A 175 -16.89 -14.37 13.92
C ASN A 175 -17.04 -14.46 15.43
N SER A 176 -17.74 -13.50 16.04
CA SER A 176 -18.00 -13.46 17.49
C SER A 176 -19.28 -14.19 17.91
N GLY A 177 -19.94 -14.85 16.97
CA GLY A 177 -21.11 -15.70 17.22
C GLY A 177 -20.76 -17.05 17.84
N THR A 178 -21.79 -17.88 18.04
CA THR A 178 -21.64 -19.22 18.60
C THR A 178 -21.68 -20.33 17.55
N GLY A 179 -22.07 -20.01 16.34
CA GLY A 179 -22.14 -20.91 15.19
C GLY A 179 -21.16 -20.56 14.08
N PRO A 180 -21.08 -21.38 13.03
CA PRO A 180 -20.27 -21.06 11.86
C PRO A 180 -20.88 -19.87 11.11
N LEU A 181 -20.02 -18.97 10.64
CA LEU A 181 -20.38 -17.89 9.73
C LEU A 181 -20.45 -18.45 8.32
N THR A 182 -21.62 -18.37 7.69
CA THR A 182 -21.85 -18.90 6.34
C THR A 182 -22.06 -17.81 5.30
N HIS A 183 -22.51 -16.62 5.73
CA HIS A 183 -22.73 -15.48 4.86
C HIS A 183 -22.13 -14.21 5.48
N LEU A 184 -21.39 -13.45 4.66
CA LEU A 184 -20.78 -12.15 5.03
C LEU A 184 -20.83 -11.21 3.84
N ARG A 185 -21.42 -10.04 4.03
CA ARG A 185 -21.41 -8.95 3.07
C ARG A 185 -20.74 -7.72 3.66
N ILE A 186 -19.82 -7.13 2.91
CA ILE A 186 -19.09 -5.91 3.26
C ILE A 186 -19.30 -4.92 2.14
N LEU A 187 -19.88 -3.77 2.42
CA LEU A 187 -20.06 -2.66 1.49
C LEU A 187 -19.17 -1.50 1.94
N CYS A 188 -18.41 -0.91 1.03
CA CYS A 188 -17.70 0.34 1.26
C CYS A 188 -17.88 1.28 0.07
N GLY A 189 -18.56 2.40 0.30
CA GLY A 189 -18.92 3.32 -0.78
C GLY A 189 -19.78 2.64 -1.85
N ASN A 190 -19.20 2.51 -3.06
CA ASN A 190 -19.87 1.87 -4.21
C ASN A 190 -19.34 0.46 -4.52
N THR A 191 -18.45 -0.08 -3.70
CA THR A 191 -17.89 -1.41 -3.86
C THR A 191 -18.32 -2.32 -2.74
N PHE A 192 -18.45 -3.61 -3.03
CA PHE A 192 -18.84 -4.58 -2.02
C PHE A 192 -18.21 -5.96 -2.26
N PHE A 193 -18.04 -6.68 -1.17
CA PHE A 193 -17.79 -8.12 -1.16
C PHE A 193 -19.02 -8.81 -0.60
N ASP A 194 -19.37 -9.92 -1.21
CA ASP A 194 -20.47 -10.78 -0.78
C ASP A 194 -19.97 -12.23 -0.84
N PHE A 195 -19.91 -12.88 0.31
CA PHE A 195 -19.43 -14.24 0.46
C PHE A 195 -20.59 -15.11 0.90
N ASP A 196 -20.82 -16.20 0.19
CA ASP A 196 -21.91 -17.15 0.48
C ASP A 196 -21.40 -18.58 0.50
N GLY A 197 -21.95 -19.39 1.43
CA GLY A 197 -21.53 -20.77 1.61
C GLY A 197 -20.17 -20.98 2.27
N MET A 198 -19.64 -19.95 2.96
CA MET A 198 -18.45 -20.08 3.81
C MET A 198 -18.70 -21.03 5.00
N ASN A 199 -17.64 -21.38 5.70
CA ASN A 199 -17.73 -22.10 6.98
C ASN A 199 -16.61 -21.62 7.90
N VAL A 200 -16.77 -20.41 8.45
CA VAL A 200 -15.80 -19.82 9.38
C VAL A 200 -16.27 -20.08 10.81
N ALA A 201 -15.51 -20.88 11.55
CA ALA A 201 -15.90 -21.28 12.91
C ALA A 201 -15.99 -20.06 13.87
N ALA A 202 -16.73 -20.23 14.95
CA ALA A 202 -16.84 -19.23 16.02
C ALA A 202 -15.46 -18.89 16.59
N GLY A 203 -15.19 -17.60 16.81
CA GLY A 203 -13.91 -17.07 17.29
C GLY A 203 -12.81 -16.97 16.24
N MET A 204 -13.03 -17.41 14.99
CA MET A 204 -12.01 -17.35 13.94
C MET A 204 -11.97 -15.99 13.23
N PRO A 205 -10.77 -15.44 13.00
CA PRO A 205 -10.59 -14.22 12.24
C PRO A 205 -10.66 -14.47 10.74
N ILE A 206 -11.21 -13.48 10.03
CA ILE A 206 -11.15 -13.32 8.58
C ILE A 206 -10.21 -12.17 8.30
N LEU A 207 -9.15 -12.43 7.56
CA LEU A 207 -8.16 -11.43 7.15
C LEU A 207 -8.43 -11.00 5.71
N ILE A 208 -8.66 -9.70 5.51
CA ILE A 208 -8.79 -9.06 4.21
C ILE A 208 -7.54 -8.21 4.04
N THR A 209 -6.66 -8.59 3.14
CA THR A 209 -5.37 -7.93 2.93
C THR A 209 -5.07 -7.73 1.45
N TYR A 210 -4.21 -6.75 1.17
CA TYR A 210 -3.69 -6.51 -0.16
C TYR A 210 -2.17 -6.58 -0.14
N GLU A 211 -1.61 -7.62 -0.75
CA GLU A 211 -0.18 -7.78 -0.96
C GLU A 211 0.16 -7.48 -2.41
N ASP A 212 1.07 -6.54 -2.64
CA ASP A 212 1.41 -6.06 -3.99
C ASP A 212 0.20 -5.68 -4.85
N GLY A 213 -0.85 -5.18 -4.21
CA GLY A 213 -2.11 -4.82 -4.86
C GLY A 213 -3.06 -5.98 -5.15
N ILE A 214 -2.69 -7.20 -4.78
CA ILE A 214 -3.51 -8.41 -4.96
C ILE A 214 -4.34 -8.65 -3.69
N LEU A 215 -5.65 -8.81 -3.87
CA LEU A 215 -6.58 -9.13 -2.79
C LEU A 215 -6.34 -10.55 -2.27
N SER A 216 -6.25 -10.68 -0.96
CA SER A 216 -6.26 -11.96 -0.25
C SER A 216 -7.33 -11.91 0.84
N VAL A 217 -8.22 -12.90 0.86
CA VAL A 217 -9.20 -13.07 1.93
C VAL A 217 -9.07 -14.48 2.48
N LYS A 218 -8.68 -14.59 3.75
CA LYS A 218 -8.39 -15.87 4.40
C LYS A 218 -9.04 -15.95 5.77
N ASP A 219 -9.45 -17.15 6.17
CA ASP A 219 -9.66 -17.46 7.59
C ASP A 219 -8.37 -18.07 8.18
N PHE A 220 -8.21 -17.93 9.47
CA PHE A 220 -7.06 -18.47 10.19
C PHE A 220 -7.48 -19.76 10.92
N PHE A 221 -7.24 -20.91 10.30
CA PHE A 221 -7.53 -22.19 10.94
C PHE A 221 -6.27 -22.82 11.51
N ASN A 222 -6.17 -22.93 12.84
CA ASN A 222 -4.95 -23.29 13.57
C ASN A 222 -4.33 -24.67 13.27
N PHE A 223 -4.96 -25.57 12.49
CA PHE A 223 -4.46 -26.94 12.33
C PHE A 223 -4.51 -27.51 10.91
N SER A 224 -5.15 -26.86 9.95
CA SER A 224 -5.29 -27.39 8.58
C SER A 224 -4.85 -26.44 7.45
N GLY A 225 -4.23 -25.32 7.79
CA GLY A 225 -3.84 -24.28 6.84
C GLY A 225 -4.92 -23.23 6.62
N ASP A 226 -4.50 -22.04 6.16
CA ASP A 226 -5.39 -20.94 5.85
C ASP A 226 -6.39 -21.31 4.76
N GLN A 227 -7.66 -21.07 4.98
CA GLN A 227 -8.68 -21.28 3.97
C GLN A 227 -8.83 -20.03 3.10
N ASN A 228 -8.64 -20.16 1.79
CA ASN A 228 -8.91 -19.07 0.87
C ASN A 228 -10.41 -18.87 0.69
N LEU A 229 -10.93 -17.77 1.23
CA LEU A 229 -12.36 -17.43 1.20
C LEU A 229 -12.80 -16.79 -0.12
N LEU A 230 -11.88 -16.36 -0.99
CA LEU A 230 -12.23 -15.77 -2.29
C LEU A 230 -13.06 -16.72 -3.19
N ARG A 231 -12.95 -18.03 -2.99
CA ARG A 231 -13.76 -19.03 -3.70
C ARG A 231 -15.25 -18.96 -3.39
N PHE A 232 -15.61 -18.36 -2.26
CA PHE A 232 -17.01 -18.18 -1.83
C PHE A 232 -17.58 -16.82 -2.22
N ARG A 233 -16.76 -15.98 -2.85
CA ARG A 233 -17.19 -14.67 -3.34
C ARG A 233 -18.19 -14.82 -4.47
N THR A 234 -19.32 -14.14 -4.36
CA THR A 234 -20.35 -14.15 -5.40
C THR A 234 -19.87 -13.45 -6.68
N ALA A 235 -20.42 -13.83 -7.83
CA ALA A 235 -20.02 -13.25 -9.13
C ALA A 235 -20.35 -11.75 -9.25
N GLU A 236 -21.25 -11.24 -8.44
CA GLU A 236 -21.65 -9.82 -8.40
C GLU A 236 -20.73 -8.94 -7.56
N SER A 237 -19.89 -9.56 -6.73
CA SER A 237 -18.93 -8.85 -5.88
C SER A 237 -17.93 -8.04 -6.71
N SER A 238 -17.54 -6.88 -6.18
CA SER A 238 -16.48 -6.05 -6.76
C SER A 238 -15.13 -6.78 -6.72
N ASP A 239 -14.21 -6.44 -7.63
CA ASP A 239 -12.85 -6.99 -7.61
C ASP A 239 -12.06 -6.56 -6.39
N ASP A 240 -12.22 -5.29 -5.97
CA ASP A 240 -11.59 -4.69 -4.81
C ASP A 240 -12.63 -4.02 -3.91
N LEU A 241 -12.34 -3.91 -2.62
CA LEU A 241 -13.08 -3.08 -1.68
C LEU A 241 -12.39 -1.71 -1.61
N LEU A 242 -13.08 -0.65 -2.02
CA LEU A 242 -12.48 0.65 -2.24
C LEU A 242 -13.23 1.74 -1.45
N ALA A 243 -12.46 2.64 -0.83
CA ALA A 243 -12.95 3.90 -0.30
C ALA A 243 -12.44 5.09 -1.12
N ILE A 244 -13.22 6.15 -1.18
CA ILE A 244 -12.84 7.41 -1.83
C ILE A 244 -12.19 8.29 -0.75
N PRO A 245 -10.94 8.75 -0.94
CA PRO A 245 -10.27 9.58 0.04
C PRO A 245 -10.92 10.98 0.15
N ASN A 246 -10.84 11.58 1.33
CA ASN A 246 -11.45 12.85 1.70
C ASN A 246 -12.97 12.93 1.48
N GLN A 247 -13.63 11.78 1.56
CA GLN A 247 -15.10 11.68 1.50
C GLN A 247 -15.59 10.69 2.56
N ASP A 248 -16.82 10.88 2.98
CA ASP A 248 -17.52 9.94 3.82
C ASP A 248 -17.92 8.72 2.98
N ASN A 249 -17.33 7.59 3.30
CA ASN A 249 -17.70 6.31 2.70
C ASN A 249 -18.59 5.56 3.69
N ASN A 250 -19.75 5.13 3.21
CA ASN A 250 -20.62 4.29 4.00
C ASN A 250 -20.02 2.87 4.05
N LEU A 251 -19.56 2.46 5.24
CA LEU A 251 -19.06 1.12 5.50
C LEU A 251 -20.15 0.33 6.21
N GLN A 252 -20.71 -0.67 5.53
CA GLN A 252 -21.75 -1.54 6.07
C GLN A 252 -21.27 -2.98 6.09
N ILE A 253 -21.58 -3.68 7.15
CA ILE A 253 -21.33 -5.11 7.27
C ILE A 253 -22.64 -5.78 7.66
N SER A 254 -23.03 -6.81 6.92
CA SER A 254 -24.12 -7.71 7.30
C SER A 254 -23.66 -9.16 7.25
N ALA A 255 -24.15 -9.97 8.20
CA ALA A 255 -23.73 -11.34 8.37
C ALA A 255 -24.80 -12.18 9.08
N ASP A 256 -24.74 -13.49 8.92
CA ASP A 256 -25.60 -14.46 9.63
C ASP A 256 -25.11 -14.74 11.07
N GLN A 257 -23.91 -14.32 11.43
CA GLN A 257 -23.37 -14.37 12.79
C GLN A 257 -22.88 -12.98 13.23
N PRO A 258 -22.83 -12.69 14.56
CA PRO A 258 -22.21 -11.47 15.06
C PRO A 258 -20.75 -11.36 14.64
N ILE A 259 -20.35 -10.16 14.16
CA ILE A 259 -19.00 -9.84 13.71
C ILE A 259 -18.43 -8.72 14.55
N THR A 260 -17.18 -8.89 14.99
CA THR A 260 -16.36 -7.85 15.60
C THR A 260 -15.04 -7.72 14.86
N GLY A 261 -14.34 -6.60 15.03
CA GLY A 261 -13.03 -6.43 14.40
C GLY A 261 -12.73 -5.00 14.02
N ASN A 262 -11.93 -4.84 12.97
CA ASN A 262 -11.61 -3.52 12.42
C ASN A 262 -11.46 -3.57 10.90
N MET A 263 -11.73 -2.43 10.27
CA MET A 263 -11.43 -2.16 8.87
C MET A 263 -10.55 -0.93 8.80
N SER A 264 -9.61 -0.90 7.86
CA SER A 264 -8.64 0.18 7.72
C SER A 264 -8.34 0.51 6.26
N ALA A 265 -7.90 1.75 6.02
CA ALA A 265 -7.38 2.16 4.74
C ALA A 265 -6.24 3.16 4.92
N ARG A 266 -5.24 3.07 4.06
CA ARG A 266 -4.15 4.05 4.01
C ARG A 266 -4.49 5.12 2.99
N GLY A 267 -4.59 6.36 3.45
CA GLY A 267 -4.74 7.50 2.58
C GLY A 267 -3.63 7.57 1.53
N THR A 268 -3.94 8.09 0.34
CA THR A 268 -2.99 8.21 -0.78
C THR A 268 -2.83 9.66 -1.21
N TRP A 269 -1.59 10.08 -1.52
CA TRP A 269 -1.24 11.42 -1.99
C TRP A 269 -0.44 11.40 -3.29
N ARG A 270 -0.67 12.45 -4.07
CA ARG A 270 0.14 12.74 -5.28
C ARG A 270 1.44 13.42 -4.91
#